data_3288fa73bdabc5cb661728f8cbb6ce7e
#
_entry.id   3288fa73bdabc5cb661728f8cbb6ce7e
#
_cell.length_a   1.000
_cell.length_b   1.000
_cell.length_c   1.000
_cell.angle_alpha   90.00
_cell.angle_beta   90.00
_cell.angle_gamma   90.00
#
_symmetry.space_group_name_H-M   'P 1'
#
loop_
_entity.id
_entity.type
_entity.pdbx_description
1 polymer ?
#
loop_
_entity_poly.entity_id
_entity_poly.type
_entity_poly.pdbx_seq_one_letter_code
_entity_poly.pdbx_strand_id
1 'polypeptide(L)'
;MVGVPGVIRTHKEDSWGYLSEDAVLLPQMLKKRGYHNAMVGKWNLGLESPNTPTERGFDFYRGFLGDMMDDYYTHRRFGNNYMRENLKEIDPQGHATEIFSDWAIRYLSDMKQKQEPFFLYLAYNAPHTPIQPPQEWLEKVKKREPSLPEKRAKIV
;
A
#
# COMPACT_ATOMS: atom_id res chain seq x y z
N MET A 1 -14.46 12.25 -16.08
CA MET A 1 -13.91 12.38 -14.70
C MET A 1 -13.44 11.02 -14.27
N VAL A 2 -12.22 10.91 -13.78
CA VAL A 2 -11.57 9.60 -13.53
C VAL A 2 -12.03 8.94 -12.23
N GLY A 3 -12.73 9.65 -11.37
CA GLY A 3 -13.23 9.11 -10.12
C GLY A 3 -14.15 10.10 -9.40
N VAL A 4 -14.78 9.64 -8.35
CA VAL A 4 -15.57 10.50 -7.47
C VAL A 4 -14.60 11.23 -6.53
N PRO A 5 -14.73 12.56 -6.35
CA PRO A 5 -13.95 13.26 -5.36
C PRO A 5 -14.28 12.69 -3.97
N GLY A 6 -13.31 12.12 -3.32
CA GLY A 6 -13.48 11.54 -2.00
C GLY A 6 -12.42 10.50 -1.66
N VAL A 7 -12.32 10.18 -0.40
CA VAL A 7 -11.39 9.19 0.13
C VAL A 7 -12.18 7.99 0.59
N ILE A 8 -11.85 6.81 0.06
CA ILE A 8 -12.41 5.55 0.53
C ILE A 8 -11.64 5.16 1.79
N ARG A 9 -12.18 5.46 2.94
CA ARG A 9 -11.48 5.32 4.23
C ARG A 9 -11.65 3.94 4.84
N THR A 10 -12.90 3.54 5.00
CA THR A 10 -13.31 2.35 5.73
C THR A 10 -14.73 1.95 5.28
N HIS A 11 -15.31 0.92 5.87
CA HIS A 11 -16.73 0.57 5.72
C HIS A 11 -17.69 1.48 6.53
N LYS A 12 -17.22 2.64 6.99
CA LYS A 12 -18.08 3.59 7.70
C LYS A 12 -18.87 4.46 6.73
N GLU A 13 -20.00 4.99 7.19
CA GLU A 13 -20.91 5.84 6.42
C GLU A 13 -20.27 7.13 5.86
N ASP A 14 -19.17 7.59 6.48
CA ASP A 14 -18.41 8.75 6.03
C ASP A 14 -17.38 8.43 4.92
N SER A 15 -17.30 7.20 4.48
CA SER A 15 -16.52 6.80 3.30
C SER A 15 -17.24 7.23 2.03
N TRP A 16 -16.57 7.98 1.20
CA TRP A 16 -17.22 8.56 0.03
C TRP A 16 -16.72 7.92 -1.25
N GLY A 17 -17.67 7.42 -1.98
CA GLY A 17 -17.52 7.01 -3.36
C GLY A 17 -16.43 5.97 -3.59
N TYR A 18 -16.40 5.53 -4.82
CA TYR A 18 -15.47 4.54 -5.31
C TYR A 18 -14.80 5.09 -6.57
N LEU A 19 -13.69 4.47 -6.95
CA LEU A 19 -13.14 4.69 -8.27
C LEU A 19 -14.20 4.30 -9.31
N SER A 20 -14.47 5.19 -10.28
CA SER A 20 -15.43 4.90 -11.34
C SER A 20 -15.05 3.60 -12.06
N GLU A 21 -16.03 2.74 -12.32
CA GLU A 21 -15.80 1.48 -13.03
C GLU A 21 -15.32 1.70 -14.47
N ASP A 22 -15.75 2.82 -15.09
CA ASP A 22 -15.33 3.23 -16.43
C ASP A 22 -13.90 3.77 -16.47
N ALA A 23 -13.27 4.05 -15.31
CA ALA A 23 -11.92 4.56 -15.26
C ALA A 23 -10.92 3.51 -15.73
N VAL A 24 -10.20 3.80 -16.79
CA VAL A 24 -9.10 2.95 -17.26
C VAL A 24 -7.84 3.26 -16.47
N LEU A 25 -7.31 2.25 -15.79
CA LEU A 25 -6.11 2.37 -14.98
C LEU A 25 -4.87 1.91 -15.74
N LEU A 26 -3.72 2.45 -15.35
CA LEU A 26 -2.43 2.11 -15.95
C LEU A 26 -2.17 0.60 -16.02
N PRO A 27 -2.38 -0.21 -14.95
CA PRO A 27 -2.17 -1.65 -15.04
C PRO A 27 -3.05 -2.34 -16.09
N GLN A 28 -4.29 -1.88 -16.31
CA GLN A 28 -5.14 -2.42 -17.36
C GLN A 28 -4.58 -2.16 -18.76
N MET A 29 -3.96 -1.00 -18.98
CA MET A 29 -3.30 -0.66 -20.24
C MET A 29 -2.05 -1.50 -20.46
N LEU A 30 -1.22 -1.65 -19.42
CA LEU A 30 0.03 -2.41 -19.46
C LEU A 30 -0.23 -3.91 -19.64
N LYS A 31 -1.30 -4.46 -19.06
CA LYS A 31 -1.72 -5.85 -19.26
C LYS A 31 -1.95 -6.18 -20.72
N LYS A 32 -2.55 -5.25 -21.50
CA LYS A 32 -2.74 -5.41 -22.95
C LYS A 32 -1.42 -5.44 -23.73
N ARG A 33 -0.32 -5.03 -23.10
CA ARG A 33 1.04 -5.05 -23.67
C ARG A 33 1.89 -6.20 -23.13
N GLY A 34 1.29 -7.16 -22.43
CA GLY A 34 1.96 -8.34 -21.91
C GLY A 34 2.75 -8.11 -20.60
N TYR A 35 2.52 -7.00 -19.89
CA TYR A 35 3.13 -6.80 -18.59
C TYR A 35 2.41 -7.58 -17.51
N HIS A 36 3.18 -8.18 -16.60
CA HIS A 36 2.69 -8.69 -15.33
C HIS A 36 2.65 -7.55 -14.32
N ASN A 37 1.45 -7.20 -13.84
CA ASN A 37 1.24 -6.02 -13.01
C ASN A 37 1.10 -6.42 -11.55
N ALA A 38 1.92 -5.85 -10.70
CA ALA A 38 1.84 -6.04 -9.25
C ALA A 38 1.68 -4.72 -8.49
N MET A 39 1.02 -4.82 -7.37
CA MET A 39 0.95 -3.73 -6.41
C MET A 39 1.31 -4.24 -5.02
N VAL A 40 2.18 -3.52 -4.34
CA VAL A 40 2.51 -3.74 -2.94
C VAL A 40 2.24 -2.46 -2.15
N GLY A 41 1.47 -2.56 -1.07
CA GLY A 41 1.22 -1.46 -0.16
C GLY A 41 -0.20 -0.89 -0.20
N LYS A 42 -0.33 0.41 -0.02
CA LYS A 42 -1.59 1.12 0.17
C LYS A 42 -2.36 1.27 -1.14
N TRP A 43 -3.63 0.81 -1.15
CA TRP A 43 -4.54 0.95 -2.29
C TRP A 43 -5.40 2.22 -2.25
N ASN A 44 -6.26 2.35 -1.25
CA ASN A 44 -7.14 3.51 -1.00
C ASN A 44 -8.14 3.86 -2.14
N LEU A 45 -8.48 2.91 -3.00
CA LEU A 45 -9.42 3.14 -4.11
C LEU A 45 -10.64 2.21 -4.08
N GLY A 46 -10.76 1.37 -3.06
CA GLY A 46 -11.89 0.48 -2.82
C GLY A 46 -11.52 -0.64 -1.85
N LEU A 47 -12.49 -1.04 -1.04
CA LEU A 47 -12.31 -2.07 -0.02
C LEU A 47 -12.88 -3.41 -0.43
N GLU A 48 -13.76 -3.41 -1.43
CA GLU A 48 -14.56 -4.54 -1.87
C GLU A 48 -14.68 -4.57 -3.39
N SER A 49 -15.14 -5.70 -3.92
CA SER A 49 -15.50 -5.87 -5.34
C SER A 49 -16.52 -4.78 -5.79
N PRO A 50 -16.37 -4.23 -6.99
CA PRO A 50 -15.37 -4.51 -8.03
C PRO A 50 -14.12 -3.62 -7.96
N ASN A 51 -13.84 -2.97 -6.82
CA ASN A 51 -12.82 -1.95 -6.70
C ASN A 51 -11.55 -2.41 -5.96
N THR A 52 -11.30 -3.72 -5.87
CA THR A 52 -10.03 -4.23 -5.33
C THR A 52 -8.90 -4.15 -6.37
N PRO A 53 -7.63 -4.12 -5.96
CA PRO A 53 -6.51 -4.01 -6.89
C PRO A 53 -6.52 -5.06 -8.01
N THR A 54 -6.82 -6.32 -7.68
CA THR A 54 -6.83 -7.42 -8.66
C THR A 54 -7.95 -7.30 -9.69
N GLU A 55 -9.08 -6.74 -9.32
CA GLU A 55 -10.19 -6.47 -10.24
C GLU A 55 -9.95 -5.21 -11.09
N ARG A 56 -9.01 -4.36 -10.66
CA ARG A 56 -8.64 -3.11 -11.33
C ARG A 56 -7.34 -3.21 -12.11
N GLY A 57 -6.92 -4.44 -12.49
CA GLY A 57 -5.87 -4.68 -13.47
C GLY A 57 -4.52 -5.13 -12.94
N PHE A 58 -4.38 -5.30 -11.65
CA PHE A 58 -3.19 -5.93 -11.07
C PHE A 58 -3.35 -7.45 -11.06
N ASP A 59 -2.30 -8.17 -11.47
CA ASP A 59 -2.24 -9.63 -11.43
C ASP A 59 -1.87 -10.15 -10.04
N PHE A 60 -1.19 -9.31 -9.26
CA PHE A 60 -0.81 -9.58 -7.88
C PHE A 60 -0.98 -8.32 -7.01
N TYR A 61 -1.53 -8.53 -5.82
CA TYR A 61 -1.63 -7.51 -4.80
C TYR A 61 -1.24 -8.04 -3.43
N ARG A 62 -0.44 -7.28 -2.70
CA ARG A 62 -0.18 -7.55 -1.29
C ARG A 62 -0.02 -6.24 -0.54
N GLY A 63 -0.93 -5.95 0.40
CA GLY A 63 -0.92 -4.64 1.05
C GLY A 63 -2.15 -4.31 1.86
N PHE A 64 -2.38 -3.03 2.05
CA PHE A 64 -3.42 -2.44 2.87
C PHE A 64 -4.46 -1.72 2.01
N LEU A 65 -5.71 -2.18 2.02
CA LEU A 65 -6.78 -1.62 1.17
C LEU A 65 -7.22 -0.22 1.60
N GLY A 66 -7.14 0.09 2.90
CA GLY A 66 -7.67 1.32 3.48
C GLY A 66 -6.83 2.58 3.23
N ASP A 67 -7.26 3.68 3.86
CA ASP A 67 -6.65 5.01 3.71
C ASP A 67 -5.38 5.18 4.57
N MET A 68 -5.44 4.80 5.83
CA MET A 68 -4.33 4.89 6.78
C MET A 68 -4.41 3.76 7.80
N MET A 69 -3.29 3.51 8.47
CA MET A 69 -3.22 2.61 9.62
C MET A 69 -3.28 3.43 10.90
N ASP A 70 -3.99 2.93 11.91
CA ASP A 70 -3.96 3.51 13.25
C ASP A 70 -2.67 3.15 13.99
N ASP A 71 -2.01 2.05 13.54
CA ASP A 71 -0.73 1.57 14.07
C ASP A 71 0.00 0.75 13.01
N TYR A 72 1.31 1.05 12.80
CA TYR A 72 2.13 0.42 11.75
C TYR A 72 2.60 -1.00 12.06
N TYR A 73 2.36 -1.50 13.30
CA TYR A 73 2.70 -2.87 13.69
C TYR A 73 1.49 -3.78 13.75
N THR A 74 0.33 -3.26 14.11
CA THR A 74 -0.91 -4.04 14.14
C THR A 74 -1.72 -3.97 12.85
N HIS A 75 -1.42 -3.00 11.98
CA HIS A 75 -2.03 -2.83 10.65
C HIS A 75 -3.56 -2.71 10.70
N ARG A 76 -4.10 -2.07 11.74
CA ARG A 76 -5.55 -1.89 11.90
C ARG A 76 -5.98 -0.47 11.55
N ARG A 77 -7.22 -0.36 11.12
CA ARG A 77 -7.92 0.91 10.98
C ARG A 77 -9.28 0.82 11.67
N PHE A 78 -9.49 1.58 12.73
CA PHE A 78 -10.67 1.47 13.61
C PHE A 78 -10.96 0.02 14.05
N GLY A 79 -9.91 -0.73 14.38
CA GLY A 79 -9.98 -2.13 14.76
C GLY A 79 -10.12 -3.13 13.60
N ASN A 80 -10.38 -2.67 12.39
CA ASN A 80 -10.54 -3.55 11.22
C ASN A 80 -9.21 -3.89 10.56
N ASN A 81 -9.08 -5.13 10.09
CA ASN A 81 -7.95 -5.60 9.31
C ASN A 81 -8.22 -5.41 7.81
N TYR A 82 -7.45 -4.53 7.17
CA TYR A 82 -7.50 -4.32 5.72
C TYR A 82 -6.27 -4.88 4.98
N MET A 83 -5.42 -5.67 5.67
CA MET A 83 -4.28 -6.32 5.02
C MET A 83 -4.75 -7.50 4.17
N ARG A 84 -4.28 -7.53 2.92
CA ARG A 84 -4.69 -8.55 1.93
C ARG A 84 -3.50 -9.08 1.15
N GLU A 85 -3.63 -10.34 0.76
CA GLU A 85 -2.91 -10.92 -0.36
C GLU A 85 -3.94 -11.30 -1.42
N ASN A 86 -3.98 -10.56 -2.50
CA ASN A 86 -5.09 -10.52 -3.45
C ASN A 86 -6.42 -10.23 -2.72
N LEU A 87 -7.33 -11.19 -2.66
CA LEU A 87 -8.61 -11.06 -1.94
C LEU A 87 -8.57 -11.67 -0.52
N LYS A 88 -7.52 -12.44 -0.20
CA LYS A 88 -7.42 -13.13 1.08
C LYS A 88 -6.94 -12.20 2.18
N GLU A 89 -7.64 -12.19 3.31
CA GLU A 89 -7.17 -11.51 4.52
C GLU A 89 -5.90 -12.17 5.06
N ILE A 90 -4.91 -11.34 5.43
CA ILE A 90 -3.66 -11.75 6.06
C ILE A 90 -3.40 -10.90 7.30
N ASP A 91 -2.59 -11.41 8.22
CA ASP A 91 -2.20 -10.71 9.46
C ASP A 91 -0.69 -10.83 9.70
N PRO A 92 0.13 -10.12 8.90
CA PRO A 92 1.58 -10.18 9.02
C PRO A 92 2.06 -9.54 10.31
N GLN A 93 3.26 -9.92 10.76
CA GLN A 93 3.93 -9.33 11.92
C GLN A 93 5.09 -8.43 11.48
N GLY A 94 5.29 -7.33 12.17
CA GLY A 94 6.36 -6.36 11.92
C GLY A 94 5.87 -4.98 11.48
N HIS A 95 6.78 -4.07 11.20
CA HIS A 95 6.46 -2.73 10.76
C HIS A 95 6.04 -2.71 9.28
N ALA A 96 4.92 -2.08 8.96
CA ALA A 96 4.33 -2.08 7.61
C ALA A 96 5.31 -1.67 6.50
N THR A 97 6.18 -0.68 6.74
CA THR A 97 7.15 -0.23 5.72
C THR A 97 8.17 -1.33 5.39
N GLU A 98 8.65 -2.05 6.40
CA GLU A 98 9.60 -3.16 6.22
C GLU A 98 8.93 -4.33 5.51
N ILE A 99 7.72 -4.69 5.95
CA ILE A 99 6.90 -5.74 5.33
C ILE A 99 6.67 -5.46 3.84
N PHE A 100 6.28 -4.24 3.48
CA PHE A 100 6.05 -3.88 2.08
C PHE A 100 7.34 -3.91 1.26
N SER A 101 8.45 -3.47 1.85
CA SER A 101 9.77 -3.57 1.21
C SER A 101 10.15 -5.03 0.92
N ASP A 102 10.00 -5.90 1.90
CA ASP A 102 10.31 -7.32 1.76
C ASP A 102 9.43 -8.00 0.70
N TRP A 103 8.14 -7.68 0.67
CA TRP A 103 7.23 -8.21 -0.34
C TRP A 103 7.58 -7.73 -1.75
N ALA A 104 7.95 -6.47 -1.89
CA ALA A 104 8.40 -5.92 -3.17
C ALA A 104 9.70 -6.59 -3.65
N ILE A 105 10.67 -6.77 -2.75
CA ILE A 105 11.94 -7.45 -3.06
C ILE A 105 11.70 -8.89 -3.52
N ARG A 106 10.83 -9.63 -2.82
CA ARG A 106 10.46 -11.00 -3.21
C ARG A 106 9.82 -11.03 -4.59
N TYR A 107 8.84 -10.16 -4.83
CA TYR A 107 8.21 -10.05 -6.15
C TYR A 107 9.24 -9.77 -7.26
N LEU A 108 10.15 -8.82 -7.05
CA LEU A 108 11.21 -8.50 -8.03
C LEU A 108 12.13 -9.70 -8.28
N SER A 109 12.45 -10.47 -7.24
CA SER A 109 13.26 -11.68 -7.38
C SER A 109 12.56 -12.75 -8.20
N ASP A 110 11.25 -12.93 -8.02
CA ASP A 110 10.44 -13.87 -8.78
C ASP A 110 10.36 -13.46 -10.26
N MET A 111 10.13 -12.18 -10.52
CA MET A 111 10.05 -11.66 -11.90
C MET A 111 11.38 -11.75 -12.64
N LYS A 112 12.51 -11.55 -11.94
CA LYS A 112 13.85 -11.77 -12.52
C LYS A 112 14.02 -13.20 -13.03
N GLN A 113 13.47 -14.19 -12.34
CA GLN A 113 13.54 -15.59 -12.77
C GLN A 113 12.66 -15.87 -13.99
N LYS A 114 11.49 -15.23 -14.07
CA LYS A 114 10.53 -15.41 -15.17
C LYS A 114 10.98 -14.74 -16.48
N GLN A 115 11.82 -13.70 -16.40
CA GLN A 115 12.24 -12.90 -17.56
C GLN A 115 11.07 -12.27 -18.35
N GLU A 116 9.96 -11.99 -17.65
CA GLU A 116 8.78 -11.34 -18.22
C GLU A 116 8.80 -9.83 -17.92
N PRO A 117 8.23 -9.00 -18.82
CA PRO A 117 8.06 -7.58 -18.50
C PRO A 117 7.09 -7.41 -17.34
N PHE A 118 7.40 -6.55 -16.41
CA PHE A 118 6.54 -6.31 -15.25
C PHE A 118 6.40 -4.82 -14.94
N PHE A 119 5.33 -4.52 -14.22
CA PHE A 119 5.07 -3.24 -13.60
C PHE A 119 4.80 -3.46 -12.11
N LEU A 120 5.61 -2.86 -11.25
CA LEU A 120 5.40 -2.88 -9.80
C LEU A 120 5.04 -1.48 -9.31
N TYR A 121 3.86 -1.34 -8.72
CA TYR A 121 3.46 -0.15 -7.97
C TYR A 121 3.67 -0.38 -6.47
N LEU A 122 4.74 0.23 -5.92
CA LEU A 122 5.05 0.16 -4.49
C LEU A 122 4.58 1.44 -3.80
N ALA A 123 3.54 1.33 -2.98
CA ALA A 123 2.89 2.46 -2.33
C ALA A 123 2.92 2.33 -0.81
N TYR A 124 3.80 3.05 -0.15
CA TYR A 124 3.90 3.04 1.31
C TYR A 124 2.78 3.85 1.97
N ASN A 125 2.36 3.43 3.18
CA ASN A 125 1.51 4.24 4.06
C ASN A 125 2.32 5.39 4.70
N ALA A 126 3.58 5.13 5.06
CA ALA A 126 4.47 6.14 5.61
C ALA A 126 4.78 7.26 4.58
N PRO A 127 4.93 8.51 5.02
CA PRO A 127 4.94 9.00 6.39
C PRO A 127 3.58 9.52 6.91
N HIS A 128 2.47 8.91 6.50
CA HIS A 128 1.16 9.30 7.04
C HIS A 128 1.10 9.07 8.55
N THR A 129 0.26 9.83 9.25
CA THR A 129 0.04 9.62 10.70
C THR A 129 -0.61 8.25 10.98
N PRO A 130 -0.27 7.62 12.12
CA PRO A 130 0.64 8.07 13.17
C PRO A 130 2.09 8.07 12.70
N ILE A 131 2.89 9.04 13.19
CA ILE A 131 4.33 9.10 12.89
C ILE A 131 5.04 8.10 13.81
N GLN A 132 5.28 6.91 13.31
CA GLN A 132 5.72 5.75 14.09
C GLN A 132 6.88 5.01 13.37
N PRO A 133 8.05 5.65 13.22
CA PRO A 133 9.19 4.97 12.59
C PRO A 133 9.73 3.87 13.51
N PRO A 134 10.32 2.79 12.96
CA PRO A 134 11.08 1.85 13.76
C PRO A 134 12.20 2.57 14.52
N GLN A 135 12.42 2.17 15.78
CA GLN A 135 13.33 2.85 16.70
C GLN A 135 14.76 2.95 16.14
N GLU A 136 15.24 1.89 15.51
CA GLU A 136 16.59 1.86 14.93
C GLU A 136 16.80 2.93 13.83
N TRP A 137 15.78 3.24 13.04
CA TRP A 137 15.85 4.28 12.01
C TRP A 137 15.84 5.67 12.65
N LEU A 138 15.01 5.88 13.67
CA LEU A 138 14.99 7.11 14.41
C LEU A 138 16.36 7.41 15.06
N GLU A 139 17.03 6.41 15.62
CA GLU A 139 18.36 6.52 16.19
C GLU A 139 19.42 6.83 15.14
N LYS A 140 19.37 6.20 13.98
CA LYS A 140 20.25 6.50 12.85
C LYS A 140 20.10 7.97 12.39
N VAL A 141 18.87 8.46 12.29
CA VAL A 141 18.60 9.85 11.91
C VAL A 141 19.11 10.83 12.99
N LYS A 142 18.81 10.58 14.25
CA LYS A 142 19.29 11.42 15.37
C LYS A 142 20.80 11.46 15.46
N LYS A 143 21.48 10.36 15.16
CA LYS A 143 22.95 10.30 15.14
C LYS A 143 23.53 11.10 13.97
N ARG A 144 22.90 11.03 12.79
CA ARG A 144 23.35 11.76 11.59
C ARG A 144 23.07 13.27 11.70
N GLU A 145 21.91 13.64 12.27
CA GLU A 145 21.38 14.99 12.32
C GLU A 145 20.94 15.34 13.76
N PRO A 146 21.88 15.52 14.73
CA PRO A 146 21.55 15.70 16.14
C PRO A 146 20.73 16.96 16.45
N SER A 147 20.77 17.96 15.56
CA SER A 147 20.05 19.22 15.71
C SER A 147 18.60 19.17 15.25
N LEU A 148 18.17 18.08 14.59
CA LEU A 148 16.78 17.96 14.12
C LEU A 148 15.81 17.83 15.29
N PRO A 149 14.71 18.63 15.30
CA PRO A 149 13.62 18.42 16.23
C PRO A 149 13.08 16.99 16.16
N GLU A 150 12.73 16.41 17.28
CA GLU A 150 12.31 15.00 17.35
C GLU A 150 11.15 14.67 16.38
N LYS A 151 10.15 15.55 16.31
CA LYS A 151 9.03 15.36 15.38
C LYS A 151 9.50 15.24 13.93
N ARG A 152 10.51 16.03 13.54
CA ARG A 152 11.06 15.99 12.18
C ARG A 152 11.94 14.76 11.97
N ALA A 153 12.73 14.39 12.96
CA ALA A 153 13.55 13.18 12.92
C ALA A 153 12.74 11.89 12.73
N LYS A 154 11.47 11.88 13.15
CA LYS A 154 10.56 10.75 12.96
C LYS A 154 10.00 10.64 11.53
N ILE A 155 10.12 11.68 10.71
CA ILE A 155 9.55 11.73 9.35
C ILE A 155 10.63 11.50 8.28
N VAL A 156 11.87 11.81 8.60
CA VAL A 156 13.05 11.69 7.72
C VAL A 156 13.64 10.30 7.82
#